data_d1a6963d36e1f6323b3aeafbb6f73722
#
_entry.id   d1a6963d36e1f6323b3aeafbb6f73722
#
_cell.length_a   1.000
_cell.length_b   1.000
_cell.length_c   1.000
_cell.angle_alpha   90.00
_cell.angle_beta   90.00
_cell.angle_gamma   90.00
#
_symmetry.space_group_name_H-M   'P 1'
#
loop_
_entity.id
_entity.type
_entity.pdbx_description
1 polymer ?
#
loop_
_entity_poly.entity_id
_entity_poly.type
_entity_poly.pdbx_seq_one_letter_code
_entity_poly.pdbx_strand_id
1 'polypeptide(L)'
;MDLWAPPAAASGGVVLVLLLLAGLALAGRARARGGPGRRLTSEADRARFDTLHLTALAAPHLRQGLTAAGARPAAPHLRRLLGTPALAVVSTGELLAWESADDPAAVGGDGTLAAPHGHDPRVHAARAVTESRTRVLGAVEVRCGQPRCPLRSAVVAVVGVEDRVLGALVAYSAYRPTAPLVRATEEVARWVASQVELAELDLQRTRTAEAELRALRAQISPHFVYNCLAAIAVFVRTDPDRARELLLDFADFTRYAFRREAQFTTLADELRNVERYLVLEQARFGDRLTVDLTVAQEVLQVTIPFLCVQPLVENAVRHGLESGHGTVRVVVRADDDGDAAVISVDDDGAGADPDVVLAAVEGRGSRDSIGLGNVDLRLRQVYGDAAGLVVDTAPGAGTRVSFRVPKFVVGVRPG
;
A
#
# COMPACT_ATOMS: atom_id res chain seq x y z
N MET A 1 43.63 21.11 13.87
CA MET A 1 44.26 20.38 12.75
C MET A 1 43.42 19.15 12.54
N ASP A 2 42.53 19.32 11.55
CA ASP A 2 42.24 18.43 10.42
C ASP A 2 41.52 17.11 10.80
N LEU A 3 40.44 16.70 10.18
CA LEU A 3 39.92 16.84 8.84
C LEU A 3 38.47 16.36 8.81
N TRP A 4 37.59 17.18 8.29
CA TRP A 4 36.26 16.76 7.88
C TRP A 4 36.36 16.25 6.44
N ALA A 5 36.12 14.97 6.22
CA ALA A 5 35.96 14.37 4.89
C ALA A 5 34.46 14.26 4.59
N PRO A 6 33.96 14.81 3.46
CA PRO A 6 32.58 14.63 3.05
C PRO A 6 32.36 13.24 2.44
N PRO A 7 31.14 12.66 2.56
CA PRO A 7 30.84 11.33 2.02
C PRO A 7 30.82 11.35 0.49
N ALA A 8 31.58 10.45 -0.12
CA ALA A 8 31.80 10.30 -1.56
C ALA A 8 30.62 9.75 -2.39
N ALA A 9 29.38 9.75 -1.85
CA ALA A 9 28.23 9.16 -2.52
C ALA A 9 27.30 10.15 -3.26
N ALA A 10 27.53 11.47 -3.16
CA ALA A 10 26.66 12.47 -3.77
C ALA A 10 27.09 12.95 -5.18
N SER A 11 28.29 12.58 -5.63
CA SER A 11 28.85 13.08 -6.90
C SER A 11 28.36 12.36 -8.17
N GLY A 12 27.93 11.11 -8.07
CA GLY A 12 27.48 10.32 -9.23
C GLY A 12 26.15 10.82 -9.84
N GLY A 13 25.20 11.22 -8.99
CA GLY A 13 23.90 11.72 -9.45
C GLY A 13 23.99 13.09 -10.14
N VAL A 14 24.80 13.97 -9.62
CA VAL A 14 24.99 15.33 -10.18
C VAL A 14 25.70 15.26 -11.53
N VAL A 15 26.69 14.40 -11.69
CA VAL A 15 27.40 14.19 -12.97
C VAL A 15 26.45 13.60 -14.01
N LEU A 16 25.58 12.66 -13.65
CA LEU A 16 24.60 12.08 -14.57
C LEU A 16 23.56 13.12 -15.04
N VAL A 17 23.06 13.93 -14.13
CA VAL A 17 22.13 15.03 -14.45
C VAL A 17 22.81 16.09 -15.34
N LEU A 18 24.05 16.44 -15.06
CA LEU A 18 24.80 17.39 -15.88
C LEU A 18 25.11 16.83 -17.28
N LEU A 19 25.39 15.53 -17.40
CA LEU A 19 25.57 14.86 -18.69
C LEU A 19 24.26 14.78 -19.48
N LEU A 20 23.14 14.53 -18.82
CA LEU A 20 21.81 14.58 -19.43
C LEU A 20 21.42 15.99 -19.89
N LEU A 21 21.69 17.00 -19.08
CA LEU A 21 21.44 18.41 -19.43
C LEU A 21 22.39 18.88 -20.54
N ALA A 22 23.65 18.46 -20.53
CA ALA A 22 24.59 18.72 -21.62
C ALA A 22 24.18 18.01 -22.90
N GLY A 23 23.72 16.77 -22.82
CA GLY A 23 23.15 16.00 -23.94
C GLY A 23 21.90 16.67 -24.53
N LEU A 24 21.00 17.17 -23.68
CA LEU A 24 19.81 17.93 -24.08
C LEU A 24 20.19 19.30 -24.70
N ALA A 25 21.18 20.00 -24.17
CA ALA A 25 21.68 21.27 -24.71
C ALA A 25 22.40 21.08 -26.05
N LEU A 26 23.17 19.99 -26.21
CA LEU A 26 23.78 19.63 -27.47
C LEU A 26 22.79 19.19 -28.54
N ALA A 27 21.75 18.44 -28.14
CA ALA A 27 20.62 18.06 -29.00
C ALA A 27 19.77 19.31 -29.39
N GLY A 28 19.61 20.27 -28.46
CA GLY A 28 18.95 21.55 -28.72
C GLY A 28 19.74 22.43 -29.71
N ARG A 29 21.08 22.47 -29.57
CA ARG A 29 21.96 23.19 -30.52
C ARG A 29 22.07 22.51 -31.88
N ALA A 30 22.03 21.19 -31.93
CA ALA A 30 21.94 20.44 -33.19
C ALA A 30 20.60 20.68 -33.91
N ARG A 31 19.49 20.82 -33.17
CA ARG A 31 18.19 21.24 -33.72
C ARG A 31 18.16 22.68 -34.20
N ALA A 32 18.88 23.60 -33.55
CA ALA A 32 18.94 25.01 -33.97
C ALA A 32 19.77 25.25 -35.25
N ARG A 33 20.59 24.29 -35.70
CA ARG A 33 21.37 24.34 -36.93
C ARG A 33 20.80 23.51 -38.09
N GLY A 34 19.72 22.78 -37.88
CA GLY A 34 18.99 22.03 -38.91
C GLY A 34 17.83 22.86 -39.45
N GLY A 35 17.89 23.25 -40.73
CA GLY A 35 16.82 23.93 -41.44
C GLY A 35 15.49 23.14 -41.47
N PRO A 36 14.42 23.68 -42.07
CA PRO A 36 13.03 23.23 -41.90
C PRO A 36 12.82 21.79 -42.30
N GLY A 37 12.38 20.97 -41.32
CA GLY A 37 11.75 19.70 -41.58
C GLY A 37 12.67 18.61 -42.14
N ARG A 38 13.43 17.96 -41.26
CA ARG A 38 13.95 16.61 -41.56
C ARG A 38 12.74 15.67 -41.71
N ARG A 39 12.15 15.62 -42.92
CA ARG A 39 11.19 14.58 -43.28
C ARG A 39 11.89 13.24 -43.03
N LEU A 40 11.21 12.35 -42.31
CA LEU A 40 11.67 10.96 -42.17
C LEU A 40 11.89 10.43 -43.58
N THR A 41 13.16 10.31 -43.99
CA THR A 41 13.55 10.13 -45.41
C THR A 41 13.58 8.67 -45.79
N SER A 42 13.59 7.73 -44.82
CA SER A 42 13.56 6.31 -45.13
C SER A 42 12.26 5.67 -44.64
N GLU A 43 11.77 4.65 -45.34
CA GLU A 43 10.64 3.84 -44.89
C GLU A 43 10.89 3.19 -43.53
N ALA A 44 12.15 2.78 -43.29
CA ALA A 44 12.56 2.23 -42.01
C ALA A 44 12.44 3.23 -40.84
N ASP A 45 12.75 4.51 -41.06
CA ASP A 45 12.62 5.55 -40.04
C ASP A 45 11.16 5.87 -39.73
N ARG A 46 10.29 5.84 -40.75
CA ARG A 46 8.84 5.98 -40.55
C ARG A 46 8.28 4.79 -39.76
N ALA A 47 8.63 3.57 -40.16
CA ALA A 47 8.18 2.37 -39.47
C ALA A 47 8.60 2.35 -37.97
N ARG A 48 9.85 2.75 -37.69
CA ARG A 48 10.33 2.90 -36.30
C ARG A 48 9.55 3.95 -35.52
N PHE A 49 9.34 5.12 -36.13
CA PHE A 49 8.55 6.19 -35.51
C PHE A 49 7.11 5.74 -35.25
N ASP A 50 6.45 5.12 -36.23
CA ASP A 50 5.08 4.65 -36.10
C ASP A 50 4.96 3.59 -34.99
N THR A 51 5.93 2.67 -34.89
CA THR A 51 5.96 1.67 -33.82
C THR A 51 6.02 2.34 -32.44
N LEU A 52 6.98 3.26 -32.23
CA LEU A 52 7.13 3.96 -30.96
C LEU A 52 5.90 4.85 -30.65
N HIS A 53 5.36 5.51 -31.68
CA HIS A 53 4.20 6.36 -31.51
C HIS A 53 2.94 5.57 -31.13
N LEU A 54 2.66 4.47 -31.80
CA LEU A 54 1.49 3.63 -31.54
C LEU A 54 1.58 2.95 -30.15
N THR A 55 2.76 2.49 -29.76
CA THR A 55 2.97 1.96 -28.39
C THR A 55 2.80 3.04 -27.33
N ALA A 56 3.30 4.26 -27.56
CA ALA A 56 3.11 5.38 -26.63
C ALA A 56 1.64 5.79 -26.48
N LEU A 57 0.84 5.69 -27.54
CA LEU A 57 -0.60 5.96 -27.50
C LEU A 57 -1.39 4.85 -26.79
N ALA A 58 -1.00 3.58 -26.95
CA ALA A 58 -1.71 2.45 -26.33
C ALA A 58 -1.38 2.29 -24.83
N ALA A 59 -0.14 2.60 -24.41
CA ALA A 59 0.36 2.36 -23.05
C ALA A 59 -0.51 2.95 -21.91
N PRO A 60 -0.97 4.23 -21.96
CA PRO A 60 -1.75 4.82 -20.87
C PRO A 60 -3.09 4.09 -20.63
N HIS A 61 -3.68 3.55 -21.69
CA HIS A 61 -4.93 2.81 -21.60
C HIS A 61 -4.74 1.42 -20.99
N LEU A 62 -3.66 0.73 -21.35
CA LEU A 62 -3.31 -0.59 -20.82
C LEU A 62 -2.88 -0.55 -19.33
N ARG A 63 -2.38 0.59 -18.88
CA ARG A 63 -2.09 0.85 -17.45
C ARG A 63 -3.34 0.96 -16.57
N GLN A 64 -4.54 0.90 -17.16
CA GLN A 64 -5.80 0.74 -16.43
C GLN A 64 -6.15 -0.74 -16.19
N GLY A 65 -5.22 -1.65 -16.50
CA GLY A 65 -5.42 -3.10 -16.47
C GLY A 65 -6.01 -3.66 -17.75
N LEU A 66 -6.03 -4.99 -17.87
CA LEU A 66 -6.66 -5.69 -19.01
C LEU A 66 -8.18 -5.73 -18.82
N THR A 67 -8.82 -4.58 -18.95
CA THR A 67 -10.25 -4.35 -18.78
C THR A 67 -10.86 -3.81 -20.08
N ALA A 68 -12.19 -3.82 -20.21
CA ALA A 68 -12.86 -3.22 -21.37
C ALA A 68 -12.53 -1.72 -21.51
N ALA A 69 -12.42 -0.99 -20.40
CA ALA A 69 -12.08 0.43 -20.38
C ALA A 69 -10.65 0.71 -20.91
N GLY A 70 -9.69 -0.18 -20.62
CA GLY A 70 -8.32 -0.08 -21.11
C GLY A 70 -8.15 -0.66 -22.52
N ALA A 71 -8.76 -1.82 -22.79
CA ALA A 71 -8.58 -2.53 -24.06
C ALA A 71 -9.22 -1.82 -25.26
N ARG A 72 -10.44 -1.26 -25.10
CA ARG A 72 -11.15 -0.60 -26.22
C ARG A 72 -10.38 0.56 -26.83
N PRO A 73 -9.88 1.55 -26.08
CA PRO A 73 -9.10 2.64 -26.67
C PRO A 73 -7.69 2.22 -27.11
N ALA A 74 -7.12 1.13 -26.55
CA ALA A 74 -5.81 0.61 -26.98
C ALA A 74 -5.90 -0.20 -28.30
N ALA A 75 -7.01 -0.90 -28.55
CA ALA A 75 -7.16 -1.83 -29.67
C ALA A 75 -6.88 -1.22 -31.06
N PRO A 76 -7.31 0.01 -31.42
CA PRO A 76 -6.96 0.64 -32.68
C PRO A 76 -5.46 0.80 -32.90
N HIS A 77 -4.74 1.15 -31.86
CA HIS A 77 -3.30 1.33 -31.90
C HIS A 77 -2.56 -0.02 -32.03
N LEU A 78 -3.02 -1.04 -31.30
CA LEU A 78 -2.47 -2.40 -31.38
C LEU A 78 -2.73 -3.04 -32.76
N ARG A 79 -3.94 -2.87 -33.32
CA ARG A 79 -4.29 -3.34 -34.66
C ARG A 79 -3.37 -2.72 -35.73
N ARG A 80 -3.18 -1.40 -35.66
CA ARG A 80 -2.32 -0.67 -36.60
C ARG A 80 -0.85 -1.07 -36.42
N LEU A 81 -0.40 -1.30 -35.19
CA LEU A 81 0.95 -1.77 -34.90
C LEU A 81 1.24 -3.13 -35.54
N LEU A 82 0.26 -4.05 -35.50
CA LEU A 82 0.37 -5.37 -36.10
C LEU A 82 0.07 -5.38 -37.61
N GLY A 83 -0.48 -4.30 -38.15
CA GLY A 83 -0.85 -4.21 -39.57
C GLY A 83 -1.91 -5.21 -39.98
N THR A 84 -2.83 -5.59 -39.09
CA THR A 84 -3.85 -6.61 -39.34
C THR A 84 -5.21 -6.00 -39.67
N PRO A 85 -6.06 -6.68 -40.49
CA PRO A 85 -7.39 -6.20 -40.80
C PRO A 85 -8.31 -6.12 -39.58
N ALA A 86 -8.18 -7.04 -38.61
CA ALA A 86 -8.91 -7.00 -37.37
C ALA A 86 -8.09 -7.52 -36.18
N LEU A 87 -8.41 -7.03 -35.00
CA LEU A 87 -7.80 -7.43 -33.71
C LEU A 87 -8.90 -7.57 -32.66
N ALA A 88 -8.83 -8.63 -31.87
CA ALA A 88 -9.62 -8.74 -30.65
C ALA A 88 -8.71 -8.83 -29.43
N VAL A 89 -9.15 -8.26 -28.30
CA VAL A 89 -8.58 -8.41 -26.99
C VAL A 89 -9.57 -9.19 -26.13
N VAL A 90 -9.15 -10.32 -25.60
CA VAL A 90 -9.98 -11.24 -24.82
C VAL A 90 -9.35 -11.40 -23.43
N SER A 91 -10.13 -11.25 -22.38
CA SER A 91 -9.78 -11.72 -21.04
C SER A 91 -10.15 -13.19 -20.87
N THR A 92 -10.08 -13.74 -19.67
CA THR A 92 -10.45 -15.14 -19.35
C THR A 92 -11.96 -15.38 -19.55
N GLY A 93 -12.42 -15.36 -20.80
CA GLY A 93 -13.81 -15.66 -21.18
C GLY A 93 -14.65 -14.48 -21.64
N GLU A 94 -14.11 -13.25 -21.64
CA GLU A 94 -14.83 -12.03 -22.05
C GLU A 94 -14.13 -11.34 -23.23
N LEU A 95 -14.90 -10.86 -24.20
CA LEU A 95 -14.41 -10.00 -25.28
C LEU A 95 -14.32 -8.56 -24.77
N LEU A 96 -13.11 -8.07 -24.51
CA LEU A 96 -12.86 -6.72 -24.02
C LEU A 96 -12.87 -5.66 -25.10
N ALA A 97 -12.30 -6.00 -26.27
CA ALA A 97 -12.27 -5.11 -27.42
C ALA A 97 -12.26 -5.90 -28.72
N TRP A 98 -12.94 -5.34 -29.71
CA TRP A 98 -12.85 -5.71 -31.14
C TRP A 98 -12.54 -4.46 -31.92
N GLU A 99 -11.57 -4.54 -32.80
CA GLU A 99 -11.20 -3.45 -33.70
C GLU A 99 -11.00 -3.98 -35.11
N SER A 100 -11.66 -3.38 -36.08
CA SER A 100 -11.55 -3.70 -37.51
C SER A 100 -11.61 -2.42 -38.33
N ALA A 101 -10.95 -2.41 -39.49
CA ALA A 101 -10.97 -1.27 -40.40
C ALA A 101 -12.36 -1.10 -41.06
N ASP A 102 -13.01 -2.22 -41.37
CA ASP A 102 -14.21 -2.25 -42.27
C ASP A 102 -15.50 -2.63 -41.51
N ASP A 103 -15.36 -3.26 -40.31
CA ASP A 103 -16.50 -3.87 -39.61
C ASP A 103 -16.41 -3.60 -38.11
N PRO A 104 -17.04 -2.54 -37.59
CA PRO A 104 -17.04 -2.23 -36.17
C PRO A 104 -17.80 -3.29 -35.35
N ALA A 105 -17.43 -3.44 -34.08
CA ALA A 105 -18.14 -4.30 -33.16
C ALA A 105 -19.60 -3.86 -32.97
N ALA A 106 -20.49 -4.81 -32.86
CA ALA A 106 -21.85 -4.56 -32.39
C ALA A 106 -21.85 -4.55 -30.84
N VAL A 107 -22.56 -3.59 -30.26
CA VAL A 107 -22.81 -3.54 -28.81
C VAL A 107 -24.23 -4.01 -28.57
N GLY A 108 -24.39 -5.11 -27.84
CA GLY A 108 -25.71 -5.61 -27.45
C GLY A 108 -26.44 -4.66 -26.50
N GLY A 109 -27.76 -4.83 -26.36
CA GLY A 109 -28.55 -4.01 -25.44
C GLY A 109 -28.17 -4.14 -23.96
N ASP A 110 -27.43 -5.19 -23.61
CA ASP A 110 -26.84 -5.46 -22.28
C ASP A 110 -25.40 -4.93 -22.13
N GLY A 111 -24.90 -4.21 -23.13
CA GLY A 111 -23.53 -3.68 -23.14
C GLY A 111 -22.45 -4.68 -23.53
N THR A 112 -22.81 -5.93 -23.87
CA THR A 112 -21.86 -6.94 -24.35
C THR A 112 -21.35 -6.61 -25.73
N LEU A 113 -20.05 -6.81 -25.96
CA LEU A 113 -19.40 -6.61 -27.24
C LEU A 113 -19.48 -7.90 -28.06
N ALA A 114 -19.94 -7.79 -29.31
CA ALA A 114 -19.97 -8.89 -30.25
C ALA A 114 -19.14 -8.55 -31.49
N ALA A 115 -18.31 -9.49 -31.92
CA ALA A 115 -17.59 -9.36 -33.17
C ALA A 115 -18.57 -9.55 -34.35
N PRO A 116 -18.33 -8.84 -35.47
CA PRO A 116 -19.22 -8.94 -36.64
C PRO A 116 -19.18 -10.33 -37.27
N HIS A 117 -20.21 -10.64 -38.06
CA HIS A 117 -20.33 -11.85 -38.87
C HIS A 117 -20.36 -13.18 -38.10
N GLY A 118 -20.55 -13.14 -36.77
CA GLY A 118 -20.59 -14.35 -35.94
C GLY A 118 -19.21 -14.90 -35.61
N HIS A 119 -18.15 -14.11 -35.75
CA HIS A 119 -16.87 -14.45 -35.14
C HIS A 119 -17.00 -14.48 -33.61
N ASP A 120 -16.43 -15.48 -32.95
CA ASP A 120 -16.31 -15.49 -31.52
C ASP A 120 -14.82 -15.55 -31.07
N PRO A 121 -14.22 -14.38 -30.86
CA PRO A 121 -12.82 -14.31 -30.40
C PRO A 121 -12.54 -15.07 -29.10
N ARG A 122 -13.56 -15.27 -28.25
CA ARG A 122 -13.44 -16.02 -26.99
C ARG A 122 -13.20 -17.50 -27.30
N VAL A 123 -13.96 -18.07 -28.25
CA VAL A 123 -13.75 -19.45 -28.70
C VAL A 123 -12.37 -19.61 -29.35
N HIS A 124 -11.97 -18.64 -30.19
CA HIS A 124 -10.66 -18.66 -30.84
C HIS A 124 -9.53 -18.60 -29.82
N ALA A 125 -9.68 -17.82 -28.73
CA ALA A 125 -8.68 -17.67 -27.68
C ALA A 125 -8.65 -18.82 -26.68
N ALA A 126 -9.77 -19.48 -26.44
CA ALA A 126 -9.96 -20.43 -25.34
C ALA A 126 -8.84 -21.47 -25.22
N ARG A 127 -8.47 -22.13 -26.32
CA ARG A 127 -7.44 -23.16 -26.31
C ARG A 127 -6.03 -22.61 -26.09
N ALA A 128 -5.72 -21.45 -26.63
CA ALA A 128 -4.43 -20.79 -26.40
C ALA A 128 -4.27 -20.38 -24.94
N VAL A 129 -5.34 -19.82 -24.34
CA VAL A 129 -5.39 -19.45 -22.92
C VAL A 129 -5.23 -20.66 -22.02
N THR A 130 -5.94 -21.77 -22.29
CA THR A 130 -5.86 -23.01 -21.51
C THR A 130 -4.46 -23.66 -21.59
N GLU A 131 -3.86 -23.67 -22.79
CA GLU A 131 -2.55 -24.27 -23.03
C GLU A 131 -1.40 -23.30 -22.73
N SER A 132 -1.69 -22.05 -22.35
CA SER A 132 -0.73 -20.96 -22.09
C SER A 132 0.31 -20.79 -23.19
N ARG A 133 -0.11 -20.94 -24.46
CA ARG A 133 0.79 -20.84 -25.62
C ARG A 133 0.14 -20.19 -26.84
N THR A 134 0.95 -19.56 -27.66
CA THR A 134 0.53 -18.99 -28.95
C THR A 134 0.00 -20.08 -29.87
N ARG A 135 -1.09 -19.76 -30.57
CA ARG A 135 -1.69 -20.61 -31.60
C ARG A 135 -1.91 -19.87 -32.90
N VAL A 136 -1.75 -20.60 -33.98
CA VAL A 136 -2.12 -20.12 -35.32
C VAL A 136 -3.37 -20.88 -35.78
N LEU A 137 -4.44 -20.16 -36.03
CA LEU A 137 -5.73 -20.69 -36.44
C LEU A 137 -5.85 -20.58 -37.94
N GLY A 138 -6.30 -21.67 -38.59
CA GLY A 138 -6.56 -21.73 -40.02
C GLY A 138 -7.99 -21.34 -40.38
N ALA A 139 -8.27 -21.41 -41.69
CA ALA A 139 -9.57 -20.98 -42.25
C ALA A 139 -10.77 -21.76 -41.72
N VAL A 140 -10.58 -23.01 -41.30
CA VAL A 140 -11.66 -23.84 -40.74
C VAL A 140 -12.02 -23.38 -39.33
N GLU A 141 -11.01 -22.99 -38.52
CA GLU A 141 -11.21 -22.58 -37.14
C GLU A 141 -11.77 -21.15 -37.03
N VAL A 142 -11.40 -20.28 -37.99
CA VAL A 142 -11.82 -18.85 -38.01
C VAL A 142 -13.11 -18.63 -38.81
N ARG A 143 -13.67 -19.71 -39.40
CA ARG A 143 -14.87 -19.62 -40.27
C ARG A 143 -16.03 -18.92 -39.54
N CYS A 144 -16.63 -17.95 -40.23
CA CYS A 144 -17.88 -17.28 -39.87
C CYS A 144 -19.01 -17.60 -40.86
N GLY A 145 -20.23 -17.16 -40.55
CA GLY A 145 -21.42 -17.38 -41.41
C GLY A 145 -21.42 -16.61 -42.74
N GLN A 146 -20.46 -15.71 -42.97
CA GLN A 146 -20.39 -14.88 -44.18
C GLN A 146 -19.47 -15.49 -45.24
N PRO A 147 -19.98 -15.82 -46.46
CA PRO A 147 -19.16 -16.44 -47.52
C PRO A 147 -18.01 -15.55 -48.03
N ARG A 148 -18.16 -14.23 -47.94
CA ARG A 148 -17.19 -13.23 -48.41
C ARG A 148 -16.38 -12.60 -47.31
N CYS A 149 -16.41 -13.11 -46.08
CA CYS A 149 -15.62 -12.58 -45.00
C CYS A 149 -14.12 -12.62 -45.35
N PRO A 150 -13.41 -11.51 -45.24
CA PRO A 150 -11.98 -11.46 -45.56
C PRO A 150 -11.11 -12.16 -44.51
N LEU A 151 -11.61 -12.39 -43.29
CA LEU A 151 -10.85 -12.98 -42.21
C LEU A 151 -10.77 -14.51 -42.36
N ARG A 152 -9.62 -15.03 -42.72
CA ARG A 152 -9.36 -16.44 -43.04
C ARG A 152 -8.49 -17.18 -42.06
N SER A 153 -7.79 -16.47 -41.19
CA SER A 153 -6.90 -17.04 -40.25
C SER A 153 -6.68 -16.06 -39.07
N ALA A 154 -6.10 -16.54 -37.99
CA ALA A 154 -5.73 -15.68 -36.86
C ALA A 154 -4.45 -16.18 -36.18
N VAL A 155 -3.75 -15.26 -35.55
CA VAL A 155 -2.71 -15.54 -34.53
C VAL A 155 -3.31 -15.21 -33.19
N VAL A 156 -3.27 -16.16 -32.28
CA VAL A 156 -3.69 -15.99 -30.90
C VAL A 156 -2.46 -16.01 -30.00
N ALA A 157 -2.09 -14.87 -29.45
CA ALA A 157 -0.97 -14.76 -28.52
C ALA A 157 -1.48 -14.49 -27.10
N VAL A 158 -0.99 -15.25 -26.15
CA VAL A 158 -1.39 -15.16 -24.73
C VAL A 158 -0.79 -13.92 -24.08
N VAL A 159 -1.61 -13.18 -23.36
CA VAL A 159 -1.20 -12.10 -22.48
C VAL A 159 -1.12 -12.65 -21.08
N GLY A 160 0.08 -12.81 -20.55
CA GLY A 160 0.31 -13.40 -19.23
C GLY A 160 1.49 -12.74 -18.53
N VAL A 161 1.43 -12.73 -17.19
CA VAL A 161 2.48 -12.25 -16.30
C VAL A 161 2.88 -13.42 -15.43
N GLU A 162 4.16 -13.79 -15.46
CA GLU A 162 4.69 -14.99 -14.82
C GLU A 162 3.87 -16.23 -15.22
N ASP A 163 3.28 -16.94 -14.26
CA ASP A 163 2.45 -18.13 -14.49
C ASP A 163 0.96 -17.83 -14.62
N ARG A 164 0.55 -16.55 -14.58
CA ARG A 164 -0.85 -16.12 -14.63
C ARG A 164 -1.23 -15.63 -16.02
N VAL A 165 -2.18 -16.31 -16.65
CA VAL A 165 -2.78 -15.87 -17.90
C VAL A 165 -3.86 -14.85 -17.63
N LEU A 166 -3.72 -13.64 -18.19
CA LEU A 166 -4.66 -12.52 -18.08
C LEU A 166 -5.67 -12.54 -19.21
N GLY A 167 -5.27 -13.04 -20.40
CA GLY A 167 -6.10 -13.07 -21.59
C GLY A 167 -5.31 -13.41 -22.84
N ALA A 168 -5.80 -12.94 -23.99
CA ALA A 168 -5.14 -13.14 -25.28
C ALA A 168 -5.39 -11.98 -26.24
N LEU A 169 -4.45 -11.76 -27.17
CA LEU A 169 -4.65 -10.98 -28.39
C LEU A 169 -4.95 -11.93 -29.53
N VAL A 170 -6.00 -11.64 -30.29
CA VAL A 170 -6.38 -12.39 -31.48
C VAL A 170 -6.24 -11.48 -32.71
N ALA A 171 -5.14 -11.66 -33.44
CA ALA A 171 -4.81 -10.89 -34.63
C ALA A 171 -5.29 -11.65 -35.86
N TYR A 172 -6.32 -11.15 -36.52
CA TYR A 172 -6.90 -11.77 -37.71
C TYR A 172 -6.17 -11.40 -38.98
N SER A 173 -6.18 -12.30 -39.97
CA SER A 173 -5.55 -12.10 -41.28
C SER A 173 -6.40 -12.65 -42.39
N ALA A 174 -6.27 -12.03 -43.58
CA ALA A 174 -6.90 -12.52 -44.82
C ALA A 174 -6.19 -13.73 -45.42
N TYR A 175 -4.91 -13.88 -45.06
CA TYR A 175 -4.03 -14.94 -45.57
C TYR A 175 -3.46 -15.76 -44.42
N ARG A 176 -2.80 -16.88 -44.77
CA ARG A 176 -2.07 -17.68 -43.77
C ARG A 176 -1.03 -16.80 -43.07
N PRO A 177 -1.02 -16.73 -41.72
CA PRO A 177 -0.08 -15.89 -40.98
C PRO A 177 1.37 -16.26 -41.29
N THR A 178 2.16 -15.23 -41.52
CA THR A 178 3.60 -15.39 -41.73
C THR A 178 4.35 -15.47 -40.37
N ALA A 179 5.53 -16.08 -40.36
CA ALA A 179 6.33 -16.16 -39.12
C ALA A 179 6.65 -14.77 -38.50
N PRO A 180 6.90 -13.70 -39.28
CA PRO A 180 7.01 -12.35 -38.73
C PRO A 180 5.74 -11.87 -37.99
N LEU A 181 4.55 -12.11 -38.54
CA LEU A 181 3.30 -11.73 -37.90
C LEU A 181 3.08 -12.47 -36.56
N VAL A 182 3.37 -13.78 -36.55
CA VAL A 182 3.30 -14.57 -35.30
C VAL A 182 4.20 -13.95 -34.24
N ARG A 183 5.46 -13.74 -34.56
CA ARG A 183 6.43 -13.12 -33.63
C ARG A 183 6.01 -11.71 -33.21
N ALA A 184 5.55 -10.88 -34.12
CA ALA A 184 5.05 -9.54 -33.78
C ALA A 184 3.87 -9.58 -32.82
N THR A 185 2.92 -10.51 -33.04
CA THR A 185 1.77 -10.66 -32.13
C THR A 185 2.20 -11.12 -30.73
N GLU A 186 3.16 -12.03 -30.64
CA GLU A 186 3.74 -12.49 -29.38
C GLU A 186 4.48 -11.35 -28.64
N GLU A 187 5.26 -10.54 -29.36
CA GLU A 187 5.96 -9.38 -28.78
C GLU A 187 4.97 -8.34 -28.26
N VAL A 188 3.95 -8.05 -29.04
CA VAL A 188 2.89 -7.11 -28.62
C VAL A 188 2.13 -7.66 -27.42
N ALA A 189 1.81 -8.96 -27.37
CA ALA A 189 1.17 -9.58 -26.23
C ALA A 189 2.03 -9.50 -24.95
N ARG A 190 3.34 -9.77 -25.04
CA ARG A 190 4.29 -9.60 -23.93
C ARG A 190 4.38 -8.14 -23.48
N TRP A 191 4.44 -7.21 -24.44
CA TRP A 191 4.44 -5.79 -24.11
C TRP A 191 3.14 -5.35 -23.44
N VAL A 192 1.98 -5.82 -23.89
CA VAL A 192 0.68 -5.58 -23.22
C VAL A 192 0.72 -6.12 -21.79
N ALA A 193 1.22 -7.34 -21.59
CA ALA A 193 1.36 -7.94 -20.26
C ALA A 193 2.21 -7.08 -19.33
N SER A 194 3.37 -6.56 -19.81
CA SER A 194 4.24 -5.69 -19.03
C SER A 194 3.58 -4.36 -18.63
N GLN A 195 2.69 -3.80 -19.48
CA GLN A 195 1.95 -2.58 -19.12
C GLN A 195 0.92 -2.85 -18.01
N VAL A 196 0.25 -4.01 -18.05
CA VAL A 196 -0.71 -4.42 -17.03
C VAL A 196 0.00 -4.71 -15.69
N GLU A 197 1.14 -5.38 -15.73
CA GLU A 197 1.98 -5.63 -14.54
C GLU A 197 2.45 -4.35 -13.87
N LEU A 198 2.93 -3.38 -14.65
CA LEU A 198 3.30 -2.05 -14.14
C LEU A 198 2.11 -1.36 -13.44
N ALA A 199 0.91 -1.49 -13.99
CA ALA A 199 -0.29 -0.95 -13.39
C ALA A 199 -0.63 -1.61 -12.03
N GLU A 200 -0.50 -2.93 -11.94
CA GLU A 200 -0.71 -3.67 -10.69
C GLU A 200 0.31 -3.25 -9.60
N LEU A 201 1.58 -3.11 -9.99
CA LEU A 201 2.64 -2.64 -9.08
C LEU A 201 2.41 -1.21 -8.58
N ASP A 202 2.00 -0.29 -9.46
CA ASP A 202 1.70 1.10 -9.08
C ASP A 202 0.49 1.16 -8.13
N LEU A 203 -0.53 0.34 -8.37
CA LEU A 203 -1.70 0.24 -7.49
C LEU A 203 -1.32 -0.33 -6.11
N GLN A 204 -0.46 -1.35 -6.07
CA GLN A 204 0.03 -1.92 -4.82
C GLN A 204 0.83 -0.89 -4.02
N ARG A 205 1.74 -0.15 -4.66
CA ARG A 205 2.51 0.93 -4.02
C ARG A 205 1.61 2.00 -3.43
N THR A 206 0.59 2.42 -4.18
CA THR A 206 -0.38 3.41 -3.70
C THR A 206 -1.14 2.89 -2.47
N ARG A 207 -1.62 1.64 -2.50
CA ARG A 207 -2.32 1.02 -1.37
C ARG A 207 -1.42 0.89 -0.14
N THR A 208 -0.15 0.52 -0.32
CA THR A 208 0.83 0.45 0.78
C THR A 208 1.05 1.83 1.39
N ALA A 209 1.31 2.85 0.57
CA ALA A 209 1.49 4.22 1.04
C ALA A 209 0.24 4.76 1.77
N GLU A 210 -0.97 4.47 1.27
CA GLU A 210 -2.22 4.84 1.95
C GLU A 210 -2.42 4.09 3.28
N ALA A 211 -2.01 2.81 3.33
CA ALA A 211 -2.06 2.02 4.56
C ALA A 211 -1.06 2.57 5.60
N GLU A 212 0.15 2.90 5.18
CA GLU A 212 1.16 3.55 6.02
C GLU A 212 0.70 4.90 6.55
N LEU A 213 0.10 5.74 5.69
CA LEU A 213 -0.48 7.02 6.10
C LEU A 213 -1.64 6.86 7.09
N ARG A 214 -2.48 5.84 6.90
CA ARG A 214 -3.56 5.52 7.84
C ARG A 214 -3.01 5.04 9.18
N ALA A 215 -2.00 4.18 9.17
CA ALA A 215 -1.32 3.72 10.38
C ALA A 215 -0.65 4.88 11.14
N LEU A 216 0.04 5.78 10.42
CA LEU A 216 0.63 6.99 11.00
C LEU A 216 -0.41 7.92 11.63
N ARG A 217 -1.57 8.12 10.98
CA ARG A 217 -2.67 8.94 11.52
C ARG A 217 -3.35 8.29 12.73
N ALA A 218 -3.29 6.98 12.86
CA ALA A 218 -3.88 6.26 13.97
C ALA A 218 -2.97 6.24 15.23
N GLN A 219 -1.70 6.63 15.13
CA GLN A 219 -0.75 6.65 16.25
C GLN A 219 -1.10 7.68 17.33
N ILE A 220 -1.75 8.79 16.97
CA ILE A 220 -2.31 9.74 17.94
C ILE A 220 -3.79 9.91 17.61
N SER A 221 -4.65 9.64 18.57
CA SER A 221 -6.10 9.85 18.40
C SER A 221 -6.39 11.33 18.11
N PRO A 222 -7.03 11.69 16.98
CA PRO A 222 -7.43 13.08 16.73
C PRO A 222 -8.30 13.66 17.84
N HIS A 223 -9.11 12.83 18.47
CA HIS A 223 -9.95 13.20 19.59
C HIS A 223 -9.12 13.60 20.83
N PHE A 224 -8.02 12.88 21.11
CA PHE A 224 -7.07 13.26 22.16
C PHE A 224 -6.46 14.64 21.90
N VAL A 225 -5.99 14.89 20.68
CA VAL A 225 -5.40 16.19 20.29
C VAL A 225 -6.39 17.33 20.52
N TYR A 226 -7.63 17.20 20.03
CA TYR A 226 -8.67 18.22 20.22
C TYR A 226 -8.98 18.45 21.71
N ASN A 227 -9.07 17.39 22.49
CA ASN A 227 -9.38 17.48 23.92
C ASN A 227 -8.24 18.13 24.72
N CYS A 228 -6.97 17.79 24.44
CA CYS A 228 -5.84 18.44 25.06
C CYS A 228 -5.79 19.94 24.75
N LEU A 229 -5.96 20.31 23.48
CA LEU A 229 -5.97 21.72 23.09
C LEU A 229 -7.13 22.48 23.71
N ALA A 230 -8.31 21.88 23.83
CA ALA A 230 -9.48 22.47 24.51
C ALA A 230 -9.23 22.66 26.00
N ALA A 231 -8.64 21.68 26.68
CA ALA A 231 -8.26 21.79 28.10
C ALA A 231 -7.23 22.90 28.32
N ILE A 232 -6.17 22.94 27.51
CA ILE A 232 -5.13 23.98 27.56
C ILE A 232 -5.75 25.36 27.36
N ALA A 233 -6.71 25.53 26.42
CA ALA A 233 -7.37 26.82 26.16
C ALA A 233 -8.14 27.36 27.38
N VAL A 234 -8.65 26.48 28.26
CA VAL A 234 -9.27 26.89 29.52
C VAL A 234 -8.22 27.51 30.44
N PHE A 235 -7.05 26.86 30.58
CA PHE A 235 -5.95 27.33 31.44
C PHE A 235 -5.31 28.62 30.94
N VAL A 236 -5.31 28.93 29.65
CA VAL A 236 -4.76 30.18 29.12
C VAL A 236 -5.30 31.44 29.82
N ARG A 237 -6.55 31.38 30.29
CA ARG A 237 -7.19 32.53 30.99
C ARG A 237 -7.17 32.41 32.49
N THR A 238 -7.12 31.19 33.04
CA THR A 238 -7.22 30.93 34.47
C THR A 238 -5.87 30.72 35.15
N ASP A 239 -4.94 30.08 34.46
CA ASP A 239 -3.57 29.77 34.92
C ASP A 239 -2.62 29.69 33.72
N PRO A 240 -2.07 30.85 33.25
CA PRO A 240 -1.21 30.90 32.07
C PRO A 240 0.09 30.08 32.19
N ASP A 241 0.64 29.97 33.40
CA ASP A 241 1.87 29.21 33.63
C ASP A 241 1.59 27.70 33.46
N ARG A 242 0.47 27.22 33.99
CA ARG A 242 0.02 25.84 33.79
C ARG A 242 -0.31 25.56 32.32
N ALA A 243 -0.93 26.50 31.62
CA ALA A 243 -1.18 26.36 30.17
C ALA A 243 0.13 26.18 29.38
N ARG A 244 1.17 26.95 29.75
CA ARG A 244 2.49 26.85 29.12
C ARG A 244 3.16 25.49 29.39
N GLU A 245 3.10 24.98 30.61
CA GLU A 245 3.61 23.63 30.94
C GLU A 245 2.91 22.55 30.12
N LEU A 246 1.57 22.57 30.08
CA LEU A 246 0.78 21.61 29.30
C LEU A 246 1.06 21.65 27.81
N LEU A 247 1.34 22.85 27.24
CA LEU A 247 1.76 22.97 25.84
C LEU A 247 3.12 22.33 25.58
N LEU A 248 4.07 22.46 26.51
CA LEU A 248 5.37 21.81 26.41
C LEU A 248 5.24 20.28 26.52
N ASP A 249 4.45 19.79 27.47
CA ASP A 249 4.19 18.36 27.61
C ASP A 249 3.49 17.80 26.36
N PHE A 250 2.53 18.52 25.80
CA PHE A 250 1.86 18.15 24.54
C PHE A 250 2.83 18.11 23.35
N ALA A 251 3.72 19.09 23.24
CA ALA A 251 4.73 19.13 22.19
C ALA A 251 5.73 17.97 22.32
N ASP A 252 6.16 17.65 23.54
CA ASP A 252 7.09 16.55 23.80
C ASP A 252 6.43 15.18 23.60
N PHE A 253 5.17 15.01 24.02
CA PHE A 253 4.37 13.82 23.79
C PHE A 253 4.21 13.55 22.28
N THR A 254 3.81 14.57 21.52
CA THR A 254 3.62 14.43 20.07
C THR A 254 4.94 14.15 19.36
N ARG A 255 6.02 14.80 19.76
CA ARG A 255 7.37 14.53 19.21
C ARG A 255 7.81 13.09 19.46
N TYR A 256 7.55 12.54 20.62
CA TYR A 256 7.85 11.13 20.93
C TYR A 256 7.01 10.20 20.05
N ALA A 257 5.70 10.38 19.98
CA ALA A 257 4.79 9.52 19.22
C ALA A 257 5.07 9.51 17.69
N PHE A 258 5.68 10.61 17.16
CA PHE A 258 6.07 10.71 15.75
C PHE A 258 7.51 10.27 15.45
N ARG A 259 8.22 9.65 16.36
CA ARG A 259 9.56 9.08 16.09
C ARG A 259 9.45 7.95 15.07
N ARG A 260 10.00 8.14 13.87
CA ARG A 260 9.88 7.22 12.72
C ARG A 260 10.81 6.01 12.76
N GLU A 261 11.88 6.04 13.53
CA GLU A 261 12.99 5.09 13.42
C GLU A 261 13.17 4.16 14.63
N ALA A 262 12.46 4.40 15.71
CA ALA A 262 12.63 3.59 16.90
C ALA A 262 11.74 2.35 16.87
N GLN A 263 12.31 1.21 16.46
CA GLN A 263 11.67 -0.10 16.66
C GLN A 263 11.63 -0.47 18.15
N PHE A 264 12.64 -0.04 18.90
CA PHE A 264 12.82 -0.30 20.33
C PHE A 264 13.15 0.99 21.10
N THR A 265 12.77 1.01 22.38
CA THR A 265 13.04 2.11 23.32
C THR A 265 13.35 1.56 24.69
N THR A 266 13.85 2.40 25.61
CA THR A 266 13.96 2.00 27.03
C THR A 266 12.60 2.12 27.73
N LEU A 267 12.38 1.30 28.75
CA LEU A 267 11.19 1.43 29.61
C LEU A 267 11.10 2.83 30.23
N ALA A 268 12.25 3.41 30.61
CA ALA A 268 12.32 4.78 31.13
C ALA A 268 11.77 5.83 30.15
N ASP A 269 12.09 5.72 28.86
CA ASP A 269 11.60 6.67 27.85
C ASP A 269 10.10 6.51 27.59
N GLU A 270 9.63 5.26 27.54
CA GLU A 270 8.20 4.95 27.39
C GLU A 270 7.39 5.45 28.58
N LEU A 271 7.85 5.21 29.82
CA LEU A 271 7.18 5.69 31.03
C LEU A 271 7.17 7.22 31.12
N ARG A 272 8.22 7.89 30.69
CA ARG A 272 8.25 9.36 30.62
C ARG A 272 7.20 9.90 29.64
N ASN A 273 6.98 9.20 28.54
CA ASN A 273 5.94 9.57 27.60
C ASN A 273 4.53 9.29 28.14
N VAL A 274 4.35 8.17 28.82
CA VAL A 274 3.11 7.83 29.57
C VAL A 274 2.79 8.89 30.63
N GLU A 275 3.78 9.34 31.39
CA GLU A 275 3.63 10.38 32.40
C GLU A 275 3.11 11.69 31.78
N ARG A 276 3.68 12.14 30.66
CA ARG A 276 3.18 13.30 29.92
C ARG A 276 1.74 13.14 29.45
N TYR A 277 1.41 11.97 28.88
CA TYR A 277 0.04 11.64 28.51
C TYR A 277 -0.94 11.79 29.67
N LEU A 278 -0.58 11.21 30.82
CA LEU A 278 -1.40 11.24 32.03
C LEU A 278 -1.56 12.65 32.59
N VAL A 279 -0.52 13.49 32.56
CA VAL A 279 -0.58 14.91 32.93
C VAL A 279 -1.59 15.66 32.05
N LEU A 280 -1.59 15.40 30.76
CA LEU A 280 -2.54 16.01 29.81
C LEU A 280 -3.98 15.55 30.04
N GLU A 281 -4.20 14.27 30.31
CA GLU A 281 -5.53 13.74 30.65
C GLU A 281 -6.03 14.19 32.02
N GLN A 282 -5.13 14.32 33.01
CA GLN A 282 -5.49 14.92 34.29
C GLN A 282 -5.91 16.38 34.18
N ALA A 283 -5.26 17.16 33.31
CA ALA A 283 -5.68 18.54 33.05
C ALA A 283 -7.09 18.62 32.43
N ARG A 284 -7.51 17.57 31.71
CA ARG A 284 -8.85 17.46 31.11
C ARG A 284 -9.90 16.96 32.10
N PHE A 285 -9.59 15.91 32.84
CA PHE A 285 -10.57 15.21 33.69
C PHE A 285 -10.59 15.70 35.16
N GLY A 286 -9.54 16.45 35.54
CA GLY A 286 -9.42 16.95 36.93
C GLY A 286 -9.36 15.81 37.94
N ASP A 287 -10.08 15.98 39.05
CA ASP A 287 -10.15 15.02 40.15
C ASP A 287 -10.79 13.67 39.79
N ARG A 288 -11.32 13.55 38.57
CA ARG A 288 -11.89 12.28 38.08
C ARG A 288 -10.83 11.25 37.70
N LEU A 289 -9.59 11.67 37.46
CA LEU A 289 -8.49 10.79 37.10
C LEU A 289 -7.37 10.86 38.14
N THR A 290 -7.21 9.78 38.93
CA THR A 290 -6.08 9.61 39.85
C THR A 290 -5.09 8.66 39.23
N VAL A 291 -3.80 8.99 39.35
CA VAL A 291 -2.71 8.22 38.75
C VAL A 291 -1.66 7.90 39.78
N ASP A 292 -1.26 6.64 39.84
CA ASP A 292 -0.12 6.17 40.64
C ASP A 292 0.90 5.49 39.75
N LEU A 293 2.15 5.87 39.86
CA LEU A 293 3.26 5.27 39.12
C LEU A 293 4.26 4.68 40.11
N THR A 294 4.51 3.36 40.05
CA THR A 294 5.46 2.64 40.86
C THR A 294 6.40 1.85 40.00
N VAL A 295 7.70 2.18 40.00
CA VAL A 295 8.68 1.60 39.08
C VAL A 295 9.94 1.22 39.85
N ALA A 296 10.36 -0.03 39.70
CA ALA A 296 11.65 -0.50 40.20
C ALA A 296 12.77 0.10 39.35
N GLN A 297 13.82 0.61 40.01
CA GLN A 297 14.92 1.30 39.34
C GLN A 297 15.69 0.37 38.36
N GLU A 298 15.75 -0.90 38.72
CA GLU A 298 16.47 -1.95 37.98
C GLU A 298 15.90 -2.25 36.62
N VAL A 299 14.62 -1.93 36.39
CA VAL A 299 13.93 -2.21 35.10
C VAL A 299 13.88 -1.02 34.14
N LEU A 300 14.28 0.17 34.57
CA LEU A 300 14.22 1.39 33.77
C LEU A 300 14.98 1.30 32.43
N GLN A 301 16.10 0.53 32.41
CA GLN A 301 16.94 0.36 31.22
C GLN A 301 16.52 -0.84 30.35
N VAL A 302 15.46 -1.56 30.70
CA VAL A 302 14.97 -2.67 29.90
C VAL A 302 14.50 -2.14 28.56
N THR A 303 14.96 -2.79 27.50
CA THR A 303 14.60 -2.44 26.14
C THR A 303 13.26 -3.11 25.78
N ILE A 304 12.29 -2.34 25.35
CA ILE A 304 10.95 -2.79 24.94
C ILE A 304 10.61 -2.28 23.55
N PRO A 305 9.67 -2.90 22.84
CA PRO A 305 9.17 -2.36 21.58
C PRO A 305 8.53 -0.98 21.81
N PHE A 306 8.75 -0.08 20.87
CA PHE A 306 8.24 1.29 20.93
C PHE A 306 6.69 1.33 21.01
N LEU A 307 6.13 2.17 21.89
CA LEU A 307 4.69 2.29 22.16
C LEU A 307 4.03 0.96 22.61
N CYS A 308 4.64 0.28 23.60
CA CYS A 308 4.03 -0.89 24.24
C CYS A 308 3.23 -0.57 25.48
N VAL A 309 3.66 0.41 26.29
CA VAL A 309 2.98 0.77 27.56
C VAL A 309 1.87 1.79 27.33
N GLN A 310 2.11 2.78 26.47
CA GLN A 310 1.15 3.86 26.20
C GLN A 310 -0.25 3.36 25.80
N PRO A 311 -0.45 2.41 24.86
CA PRO A 311 -1.78 1.92 24.50
C PRO A 311 -2.53 1.24 25.65
N LEU A 312 -1.83 0.63 26.61
CA LEU A 312 -2.46 0.04 27.78
C LEU A 312 -3.00 1.13 28.71
N VAL A 313 -2.21 2.19 28.91
CA VAL A 313 -2.64 3.33 29.75
C VAL A 313 -3.76 4.12 29.06
N GLU A 314 -3.70 4.35 27.75
CA GLU A 314 -4.80 4.96 26.99
C GLU A 314 -6.09 4.17 27.14
N ASN A 315 -6.00 2.84 27.10
CA ASN A 315 -7.13 1.94 27.25
C ASN A 315 -7.72 2.04 28.68
N ALA A 316 -6.89 2.03 29.70
CA ALA A 316 -7.30 2.15 31.10
C ALA A 316 -8.01 3.49 31.36
N VAL A 317 -7.45 4.62 30.91
CA VAL A 317 -8.07 5.95 31.05
C VAL A 317 -9.39 6.03 30.29
N ARG A 318 -9.43 5.57 29.04
CA ARG A 318 -10.61 5.63 28.20
C ARG A 318 -11.74 4.82 28.78
N HIS A 319 -11.55 3.53 28.99
CA HIS A 319 -12.62 2.63 29.47
C HIS A 319 -13.00 2.89 30.91
N GLY A 320 -12.05 3.30 31.73
CA GLY A 320 -12.33 3.70 33.09
C GLY A 320 -13.27 4.90 33.18
N LEU A 321 -13.13 5.89 32.28
CA LEU A 321 -13.90 7.14 32.30
C LEU A 321 -15.16 7.15 31.40
N GLU A 322 -15.29 6.23 30.43
CA GLU A 322 -16.44 6.14 29.52
C GLU A 322 -17.77 5.79 30.24
N SER A 323 -17.71 5.14 31.38
CA SER A 323 -18.91 4.81 32.20
C SER A 323 -19.64 6.03 32.85
N GLY A 324 -19.18 7.23 32.58
CA GLY A 324 -19.93 8.49 32.67
C GLY A 324 -19.62 9.36 33.89
N HIS A 325 -19.83 8.98 35.15
CA HIS A 325 -19.87 9.91 36.29
C HIS A 325 -18.94 9.55 37.45
N GLY A 326 -18.11 8.52 37.32
CA GLY A 326 -17.19 8.08 38.38
C GLY A 326 -15.80 8.72 38.31
N THR A 327 -15.02 8.49 39.37
CA THR A 327 -13.57 8.68 39.40
C THR A 327 -12.92 7.37 39.02
N VAL A 328 -11.77 7.45 38.32
CA VAL A 328 -10.96 6.29 37.95
C VAL A 328 -9.55 6.47 38.48
N ARG A 329 -9.03 5.42 39.08
CA ARG A 329 -7.63 5.31 39.46
C ARG A 329 -6.90 4.39 38.50
N VAL A 330 -5.87 4.93 37.84
CA VAL A 330 -4.97 4.18 36.99
C VAL A 330 -3.65 3.98 37.73
N VAL A 331 -3.19 2.73 37.85
CA VAL A 331 -1.94 2.39 38.52
C VAL A 331 -1.03 1.72 37.51
N VAL A 332 0.11 2.32 37.24
CA VAL A 332 1.16 1.76 36.37
C VAL A 332 2.28 1.21 37.26
N ARG A 333 2.61 -0.07 37.13
CA ARG A 333 3.69 -0.70 37.86
C ARG A 333 4.70 -1.31 36.89
N ALA A 334 5.97 -1.24 37.28
CA ALA A 334 7.03 -1.96 36.62
C ALA A 334 7.94 -2.58 37.69
N ASP A 335 7.87 -3.88 37.84
CA ASP A 335 8.53 -4.63 38.91
C ASP A 335 9.68 -5.46 38.36
N ASP A 336 10.70 -5.65 39.21
CA ASP A 336 11.82 -6.53 38.93
C ASP A 336 11.45 -7.98 39.29
N ASP A 337 11.48 -8.88 38.33
CA ASP A 337 11.27 -10.32 38.48
C ASP A 337 12.54 -11.09 38.09
N GLY A 338 13.67 -10.70 38.70
CA GLY A 338 14.97 -11.36 38.52
C GLY A 338 15.55 -11.16 37.09
N ASP A 339 15.34 -12.09 36.22
CA ASP A 339 15.80 -12.06 34.81
C ASP A 339 14.87 -11.29 33.86
N ALA A 340 13.72 -10.86 34.37
CA ALA A 340 12.70 -10.17 33.61
C ALA A 340 12.18 -8.90 34.31
N ALA A 341 11.50 -8.07 33.57
CA ALA A 341 10.64 -7.00 34.06
C ALA A 341 9.17 -7.39 33.84
N VAL A 342 8.33 -7.12 34.84
CA VAL A 342 6.89 -7.26 34.76
C VAL A 342 6.27 -5.88 34.76
N ILE A 343 5.58 -5.53 33.69
CA ILE A 343 4.90 -4.26 33.54
C ILE A 343 3.40 -4.49 33.62
N SER A 344 2.70 -3.74 34.47
CA SER A 344 1.25 -3.81 34.58
C SER A 344 0.60 -2.42 34.58
N VAL A 345 -0.59 -2.36 34.02
CA VAL A 345 -1.49 -1.20 34.06
C VAL A 345 -2.82 -1.68 34.62
N ASP A 346 -3.21 -1.12 35.75
CA ASP A 346 -4.44 -1.46 36.46
C ASP A 346 -5.39 -0.26 36.45
N ASP A 347 -6.66 -0.47 36.21
CA ASP A 347 -7.72 0.51 36.44
C ASP A 347 -8.82 -0.07 37.33
N ASP A 348 -9.47 0.78 38.10
CA ASP A 348 -10.63 0.47 38.94
C ASP A 348 -11.98 0.84 38.24
N GLY A 349 -11.98 0.85 36.92
CA GLY A 349 -13.14 1.17 36.10
C GLY A 349 -14.21 0.08 36.10
N ALA A 350 -15.11 0.16 35.12
CA ALA A 350 -16.26 -0.76 35.00
C ALA A 350 -15.87 -2.22 34.74
N GLY A 351 -14.61 -2.49 34.37
CA GLY A 351 -14.19 -3.80 33.89
C GLY A 351 -14.91 -4.20 32.59
N ALA A 352 -14.65 -5.42 32.13
CA ALA A 352 -15.24 -5.95 30.91
C ALA A 352 -15.49 -7.46 31.03
N ASP A 353 -16.24 -8.01 30.08
CA ASP A 353 -16.37 -9.45 29.90
C ASP A 353 -15.02 -10.01 29.41
N PRO A 354 -14.41 -10.98 30.12
CA PRO A 354 -13.13 -11.58 29.74
C PRO A 354 -13.08 -12.12 28.32
N ASP A 355 -14.18 -12.72 27.82
CA ASP A 355 -14.24 -13.26 26.46
C ASP A 355 -14.18 -12.16 25.40
N VAL A 356 -14.79 -10.99 25.67
CA VAL A 356 -14.74 -9.83 24.77
C VAL A 356 -13.32 -9.27 24.71
N VAL A 357 -12.64 -9.18 25.86
CA VAL A 357 -11.27 -8.65 25.92
C VAL A 357 -10.28 -9.62 25.28
N LEU A 358 -10.44 -10.93 25.52
CA LEU A 358 -9.61 -11.95 24.88
C LEU A 358 -9.74 -11.92 23.35
N ALA A 359 -10.97 -11.80 22.83
CA ALA A 359 -11.21 -11.64 21.39
C ALA A 359 -10.56 -10.35 20.84
N ALA A 360 -10.50 -9.30 21.64
CA ALA A 360 -9.86 -8.04 21.32
C ALA A 360 -8.31 -8.18 21.20
N VAL A 361 -7.69 -8.85 22.16
CA VAL A 361 -6.24 -9.14 22.16
C VAL A 361 -5.87 -10.04 20.99
N GLU A 362 -6.70 -11.03 20.65
CA GLU A 362 -6.50 -11.92 19.50
C GLU A 362 -6.81 -11.28 18.14
N GLY A 363 -7.11 -9.96 18.10
CA GLY A 363 -7.38 -9.24 16.86
C GLY A 363 -8.76 -9.52 16.24
N ARG A 364 -9.67 -10.19 16.95
CA ARG A 364 -11.05 -10.49 16.53
C ARG A 364 -12.07 -9.49 17.10
N GLY A 365 -11.59 -8.46 17.78
CA GLY A 365 -12.42 -7.43 18.44
C GLY A 365 -12.85 -6.28 17.51
N SER A 366 -13.51 -5.29 18.10
CA SER A 366 -13.95 -4.04 17.45
C SER A 366 -12.73 -3.15 17.08
N ARG A 367 -12.97 -2.09 16.28
CA ARG A 367 -11.92 -1.09 15.92
C ARG A 367 -11.23 -0.46 17.13
N ASP A 368 -11.92 -0.35 18.25
CA ASP A 368 -11.38 0.26 19.48
C ASP A 368 -10.40 -0.66 20.22
N SER A 369 -10.40 -1.95 19.90
CA SER A 369 -9.54 -2.98 20.50
C SER A 369 -8.22 -3.20 19.75
N ILE A 370 -7.99 -2.51 18.63
CA ILE A 370 -6.79 -2.65 17.76
C ILE A 370 -5.50 -2.36 18.53
N GLY A 371 -5.54 -1.48 19.54
CA GLY A 371 -4.37 -1.09 20.31
C GLY A 371 -3.74 -2.25 21.09
N LEU A 372 -4.53 -3.00 21.85
CA LEU A 372 -4.05 -4.13 22.66
C LEU A 372 -3.55 -5.29 21.80
N GLY A 373 -4.30 -5.65 20.75
CA GLY A 373 -3.89 -6.72 19.82
C GLY A 373 -2.55 -6.43 19.12
N ASN A 374 -2.31 -5.17 18.76
CA ASN A 374 -1.03 -4.76 18.16
C ASN A 374 0.13 -4.86 19.15
N VAL A 375 -0.10 -4.53 20.43
CA VAL A 375 0.92 -4.69 21.48
C VAL A 375 1.22 -6.17 21.71
N ASP A 376 0.19 -7.02 21.85
CA ASP A 376 0.35 -8.47 22.03
C ASP A 376 1.15 -9.09 20.89
N LEU A 377 0.74 -8.82 19.65
CA LEU A 377 1.44 -9.33 18.48
C LEU A 377 2.91 -8.92 18.45
N ARG A 378 3.20 -7.67 18.77
CA ARG A 378 4.57 -7.13 18.79
C ARG A 378 5.44 -7.74 19.87
N LEU A 379 4.89 -7.93 21.06
CA LEU A 379 5.60 -8.60 22.17
C LEU A 379 5.94 -10.04 21.80
N ARG A 380 4.98 -10.80 21.25
CA ARG A 380 5.19 -12.18 20.79
C ARG A 380 6.21 -12.29 19.67
N GLN A 381 6.19 -11.36 18.72
CA GLN A 381 7.16 -11.34 17.62
C GLN A 381 8.60 -11.12 18.08
N VAL A 382 8.79 -10.32 19.14
CA VAL A 382 10.13 -9.97 19.65
C VAL A 382 10.64 -10.99 20.66
N TYR A 383 9.78 -11.41 21.60
CA TYR A 383 10.18 -12.21 22.77
C TYR A 383 9.65 -13.64 22.77
N GLY A 384 8.88 -14.01 21.73
CA GLY A 384 8.24 -15.34 21.63
C GLY A 384 6.83 -15.39 22.22
N ASP A 385 6.13 -16.47 21.97
CA ASP A 385 4.70 -16.62 22.29
C ASP A 385 4.36 -16.49 23.79
N ALA A 386 5.32 -16.74 24.67
CA ALA A 386 5.14 -16.63 26.12
C ALA A 386 5.12 -15.18 26.64
N ALA A 387 5.52 -14.20 25.82
CA ALA A 387 5.64 -12.79 26.23
C ALA A 387 4.39 -11.95 25.86
N GLY A 388 3.28 -12.57 25.49
CA GLY A 388 2.03 -11.90 25.18
C GLY A 388 1.40 -11.19 26.37
N LEU A 389 0.36 -10.39 26.09
CA LEU A 389 -0.42 -9.71 27.13
C LEU A 389 -1.21 -10.72 27.98
N VAL A 390 -1.21 -10.47 29.27
CA VAL A 390 -2.11 -11.14 30.24
C VAL A 390 -3.13 -10.11 30.69
N VAL A 391 -4.41 -10.45 30.58
CA VAL A 391 -5.51 -9.55 30.93
C VAL A 391 -6.38 -10.21 31.98
N ASP A 392 -6.52 -9.56 33.13
CA ASP A 392 -7.42 -9.92 34.24
C ASP A 392 -8.51 -8.85 34.34
N THR A 393 -9.75 -9.23 34.09
CA THR A 393 -10.88 -8.30 34.13
C THR A 393 -12.17 -9.05 34.47
N ALA A 394 -13.08 -8.34 35.12
CA ALA A 394 -14.45 -8.80 35.31
C ALA A 394 -15.38 -7.58 35.41
N PRO A 395 -16.65 -7.69 35.00
CA PRO A 395 -17.61 -6.61 35.13
C PRO A 395 -17.67 -6.06 36.56
N GLY A 396 -17.44 -4.77 36.75
CA GLY A 396 -17.41 -4.08 38.04
C GLY A 396 -16.13 -4.25 38.87
N ALA A 397 -15.11 -4.94 38.37
CA ALA A 397 -13.87 -5.20 39.13
C ALA A 397 -12.64 -4.46 38.56
N GLY A 398 -12.84 -3.62 37.52
CA GLY A 398 -11.74 -2.98 36.82
C GLY A 398 -11.01 -3.91 35.85
N THR A 399 -9.87 -3.45 35.35
CA THR A 399 -9.02 -4.22 34.43
C THR A 399 -7.55 -4.12 34.81
N ARG A 400 -6.86 -5.26 34.77
CA ARG A 400 -5.39 -5.32 34.80
C ARG A 400 -4.89 -5.89 33.50
N VAL A 401 -3.99 -5.17 32.84
CA VAL A 401 -3.25 -5.63 31.68
C VAL A 401 -1.76 -5.68 32.03
N SER A 402 -1.12 -6.81 31.82
CA SER A 402 0.29 -6.99 32.15
C SER A 402 1.04 -7.77 31.07
N PHE A 403 2.36 -7.57 31.03
CA PHE A 403 3.27 -8.36 30.22
C PHE A 403 4.63 -8.51 30.90
N ARG A 404 5.33 -9.59 30.54
CA ARG A 404 6.63 -9.93 31.07
C ARG A 404 7.67 -9.92 29.94
N VAL A 405 8.78 -9.21 30.14
CA VAL A 405 9.85 -9.11 29.14
C VAL A 405 11.21 -9.40 29.80
N PRO A 406 12.10 -10.14 29.13
CA PRO A 406 13.44 -10.39 29.65
C PRO A 406 14.25 -9.10 29.68
N LYS A 407 15.07 -8.91 30.73
CA LYS A 407 15.92 -7.73 30.87
C LYS A 407 17.01 -7.63 29.80
N PHE A 408 17.43 -8.77 29.29
CA PHE A 408 18.50 -8.86 28.29
C PHE A 408 18.08 -9.75 27.12
N VAL A 409 18.05 -9.18 25.93
CA VAL A 409 17.77 -9.90 24.67
C VAL A 409 18.88 -9.62 23.69
N VAL A 410 19.48 -10.67 23.15
CA VAL A 410 20.55 -10.55 22.14
C VAL A 410 19.97 -9.97 20.85
N GLY A 411 20.56 -8.87 20.39
CA GLY A 411 20.13 -8.22 19.13
C GLY A 411 19.08 -7.13 19.28
N VAL A 412 18.47 -6.96 20.45
CA VAL A 412 17.51 -5.86 20.74
C VAL A 412 18.26 -4.72 21.41
N ARG A 413 18.26 -3.54 20.78
CA ARG A 413 18.90 -2.33 21.33
C ARG A 413 17.94 -1.15 21.18
N PRO A 414 17.90 -0.23 22.15
CA PRO A 414 17.14 1.00 22.02
C PRO A 414 17.71 1.83 20.86
N GLY A 415 16.83 2.44 20.04
CA GLY A 415 17.17 3.31 18.91
C GLY A 415 17.45 4.75 19.31
#